data_9d5a1bc9188d5303198c1358a91ea127
#
_entry.id   9d5a1bc9188d5303198c1358a91ea127
#
_cell.length_a   1.000
_cell.length_b   1.000
_cell.length_c   1.000
_cell.angle_alpha   90.00
_cell.angle_beta   90.00
_cell.angle_gamma   90.00
#
_symmetry.space_group_name_H-M   'P 1'
#
loop_
_entity.id
_entity.type
_entity.pdbx_description
1 polymer ?
#
loop_
_entity_poly.entity_id
_entity_poly.type
_entity_poly.pdbx_seq_one_letter_code
_entity_poly.pdbx_strand_id
1 'polypeptide(L)'
;MPGTYEKGKFDIAGFAVGIVGKNKILSKDKIKNNDLILAIPSTGLHSNGYSLVRYLLKQKKIDIKKNNFLKKELIKPTKIYVNEVLKLIDKNLINGCANITGGGLADNIKRVIPNNFSAEINLEKIKTSEIFKWLHKNGVSEKEMLKTFNCGVGFCLIINPKKLNQIKKYFTNNFKPYVIGKITKNFKEKVKLNGFVNWI
;
A
#
# COMPACT_ATOMS: atom_id res chain seq x y z
N MET A 1 -15.88 26.48 -0.34
CA MET A 1 -14.87 27.24 0.46
C MET A 1 -14.52 28.53 -0.29
N PRO A 2 -15.14 29.65 0.03
CA PRO A 2 -14.88 30.92 -0.66
C PRO A 2 -13.40 31.33 -0.52
N GLY A 3 -12.79 31.75 -1.63
CA GLY A 3 -11.39 32.16 -1.65
C GLY A 3 -10.34 31.06 -1.66
N THR A 4 -10.72 29.80 -1.60
CA THR A 4 -9.77 28.66 -1.60
C THR A 4 -9.44 28.17 -3.01
N TYR A 5 -10.37 28.33 -3.94
CA TYR A 5 -10.21 27.91 -5.34
C TYR A 5 -10.27 29.09 -6.29
N GLU A 6 -9.44 29.05 -7.32
CA GLU A 6 -9.52 30.00 -8.44
C GLU A 6 -10.80 29.74 -9.26
N LYS A 7 -11.27 30.77 -9.97
CA LYS A 7 -12.45 30.67 -10.85
C LYS A 7 -12.29 29.50 -11.84
N GLY A 8 -13.30 28.61 -11.88
CA GLY A 8 -13.31 27.43 -12.76
C GLY A 8 -12.60 26.19 -12.18
N LYS A 9 -12.03 26.26 -10.97
CA LYS A 9 -11.56 25.08 -10.23
C LYS A 9 -12.63 24.58 -9.26
N PHE A 10 -12.71 23.27 -9.10
CA PHE A 10 -13.60 22.61 -8.18
C PHE A 10 -12.88 21.47 -7.47
N ASP A 11 -13.41 21.04 -6.36
CA ASP A 11 -12.96 19.88 -5.62
C ASP A 11 -14.13 18.93 -5.39
N ILE A 12 -13.84 17.65 -5.19
CA ILE A 12 -14.85 16.63 -4.85
C ILE A 12 -14.41 15.99 -3.55
N ALA A 13 -15.24 16.11 -2.54
CA ALA A 13 -15.07 15.44 -1.27
C ALA A 13 -16.20 14.44 -1.03
N GLY A 14 -15.88 13.32 -0.39
CA GLY A 14 -16.85 12.30 -0.04
C GLY A 14 -16.53 11.66 1.30
N PHE A 15 -17.56 11.17 1.96
CA PHE A 15 -17.41 10.30 3.13
C PHE A 15 -18.34 9.10 2.98
N ALA A 16 -17.99 8.00 3.62
CA ALA A 16 -18.80 6.80 3.61
C ALA A 16 -19.08 6.32 5.04
N VAL A 17 -20.30 5.85 5.28
CA VAL A 17 -20.71 5.21 6.52
C VAL A 17 -20.97 3.73 6.22
N GLY A 18 -20.43 2.85 7.06
CA GLY A 18 -20.60 1.40 6.94
C GLY A 18 -21.03 0.77 8.26
N ILE A 19 -21.62 -0.40 8.18
CA ILE A 19 -22.04 -1.20 9.34
C ILE A 19 -21.33 -2.55 9.27
N VAL A 20 -20.81 -3.04 10.42
CA VAL A 20 -20.21 -4.36 10.55
C VAL A 20 -20.71 -5.04 11.83
N GLY A 21 -21.05 -6.32 11.77
CA GLY A 21 -21.36 -7.10 12.95
C GLY A 21 -20.17 -7.19 13.89
N LYS A 22 -20.39 -7.04 15.21
CA LYS A 22 -19.36 -7.04 16.25
C LYS A 22 -18.39 -8.25 16.14
N ASN A 23 -18.92 -9.43 15.83
CA ASN A 23 -18.15 -10.67 15.66
C ASN A 23 -17.35 -10.74 14.35
N LYS A 24 -17.61 -9.83 13.38
CA LYS A 24 -16.92 -9.76 12.09
C LYS A 24 -15.81 -8.70 12.08
N ILE A 25 -15.67 -7.93 13.16
CA ILE A 25 -14.59 -6.94 13.28
C ILE A 25 -13.25 -7.67 13.28
N LEU A 26 -12.34 -7.24 12.41
CA LEU A 26 -10.98 -7.73 12.35
C LEU A 26 -10.12 -7.03 13.40
N SER A 27 -10.16 -7.54 14.63
CA SER A 27 -9.42 -6.94 15.76
C SER A 27 -7.93 -7.33 15.73
N LYS A 28 -7.10 -6.47 16.35
CA LYS A 28 -5.64 -6.69 16.45
C LYS A 28 -5.27 -7.97 17.22
N ASP A 29 -6.15 -8.45 18.10
CA ASP A 29 -5.90 -9.62 18.95
C ASP A 29 -5.76 -10.95 18.16
N LYS A 30 -6.24 -10.95 16.92
CA LYS A 30 -6.11 -12.10 16.01
C LYS A 30 -4.68 -12.27 15.48
N ILE A 31 -3.87 -11.21 15.51
CA ILE A 31 -2.50 -11.21 14.98
C ILE A 31 -1.58 -11.89 15.99
N LYS A 32 -0.77 -12.83 15.50
CA LYS A 32 0.12 -13.67 16.31
C LYS A 32 1.57 -13.56 15.84
N ASN A 33 2.47 -13.94 16.75
CA ASN A 33 3.88 -14.12 16.40
C ASN A 33 4.04 -15.11 15.23
N ASN A 34 4.95 -14.82 14.31
CA ASN A 34 5.21 -15.58 13.08
C ASN A 34 4.08 -15.53 12.03
N ASP A 35 3.04 -14.73 12.21
CA ASP A 35 2.12 -14.44 11.11
C ASP A 35 2.90 -13.81 9.94
N LEU A 36 2.57 -14.22 8.72
CA LEU A 36 3.17 -13.65 7.51
C LEU A 36 2.49 -12.33 7.13
N ILE A 37 3.30 -11.40 6.62
CA ILE A 37 2.81 -10.18 5.99
C ILE A 37 2.87 -10.39 4.49
N LEU A 38 1.70 -10.37 3.85
CA LEU A 38 1.57 -10.46 2.40
C LEU A 38 1.33 -9.09 1.81
N ALA A 39 1.98 -8.81 0.69
CA ALA A 39 1.68 -7.67 -0.16
C ALA A 39 0.75 -8.10 -1.31
N ILE A 40 -0.25 -7.28 -1.61
CA ILE A 40 -1.04 -7.35 -2.84
C ILE A 40 -0.60 -6.18 -3.73
N PRO A 41 -0.25 -6.44 -5.01
CA PRO A 41 0.21 -5.40 -5.91
C PRO A 41 -0.75 -4.22 -6.04
N SER A 42 -0.20 -3.02 -6.20
CA SER A 42 -0.95 -1.83 -6.62
C SER A 42 -1.03 -1.75 -8.15
N THR A 43 -1.96 -0.95 -8.65
CA THR A 43 -2.03 -0.61 -10.10
C THR A 43 -1.08 0.53 -10.48
N GLY A 44 -0.49 1.20 -9.49
CA GLY A 44 0.36 2.38 -9.64
C GLY A 44 0.33 3.23 -8.38
N LEU A 45 0.39 4.54 -8.54
CA LEU A 45 0.43 5.50 -7.42
C LEU A 45 -0.81 5.44 -6.52
N HIS A 46 -1.93 4.97 -7.05
CA HIS A 46 -3.24 5.14 -6.45
C HIS A 46 -3.55 6.64 -6.27
N SER A 47 -4.05 7.06 -5.13
CA SER A 47 -4.45 8.46 -4.90
C SER A 47 -3.45 9.25 -4.05
N ASN A 48 -2.19 8.78 -3.91
CA ASN A 48 -1.21 9.38 -3.02
C ASN A 48 0.04 9.88 -3.75
N GLY A 49 0.67 10.93 -3.20
CA GLY A 49 1.96 11.44 -3.66
C GLY A 49 1.90 12.34 -4.89
N TYR A 50 0.72 12.70 -5.41
CA TYR A 50 0.60 13.53 -6.61
C TYR A 50 1.16 14.95 -6.46
N SER A 51 1.21 15.51 -5.26
CA SER A 51 1.86 16.80 -5.02
C SER A 51 3.36 16.71 -5.31
N LEU A 52 4.02 15.64 -4.88
CA LEU A 52 5.44 15.39 -5.15
C LEU A 52 5.66 15.11 -6.64
N VAL A 53 4.79 14.34 -7.28
CA VAL A 53 4.86 14.10 -8.74
C VAL A 53 4.77 15.43 -9.51
N ARG A 54 3.78 16.28 -9.21
CA ARG A 54 3.64 17.60 -9.87
C ARG A 54 4.85 18.49 -9.63
N TYR A 55 5.39 18.50 -8.42
CA TYR A 55 6.61 19.24 -8.11
C TYR A 55 7.79 18.76 -8.97
N LEU A 56 8.01 17.44 -9.04
CA LEU A 56 9.07 16.85 -9.85
C LEU A 56 8.94 17.19 -11.35
N LEU A 57 7.72 17.07 -11.90
CA LEU A 57 7.45 17.41 -13.29
C LEU A 57 7.76 18.87 -13.60
N LYS A 58 7.38 19.78 -12.69
CA LYS A 58 7.69 21.21 -12.81
C LYS A 58 9.19 21.47 -12.75
N GLN A 59 9.89 20.91 -11.77
CA GLN A 59 11.35 21.07 -11.63
C GLN A 59 12.12 20.56 -12.85
N LYS A 60 11.75 19.40 -13.35
CA LYS A 60 12.40 18.77 -14.51
C LYS A 60 11.90 19.30 -15.86
N LYS A 61 10.97 20.26 -15.85
CA LYS A 61 10.33 20.81 -17.07
C LYS A 61 9.74 19.71 -17.98
N ILE A 62 9.17 18.66 -17.39
CA ILE A 62 8.59 17.53 -18.12
C ILE A 62 7.16 17.87 -18.53
N ASP A 63 6.91 17.89 -19.82
CA ASP A 63 5.56 18.03 -20.39
C ASP A 63 4.88 16.66 -20.47
N ILE A 64 3.87 16.46 -19.61
CA ILE A 64 3.06 15.21 -19.60
C ILE A 64 2.42 14.97 -20.95
N LYS A 65 2.01 16.03 -21.68
CA LYS A 65 1.35 15.89 -23.00
C LYS A 65 2.24 15.22 -24.04
N LYS A 66 3.55 15.31 -23.87
CA LYS A 66 4.56 14.69 -24.76
C LYS A 66 5.08 13.35 -24.23
N ASN A 67 4.65 12.90 -23.05
CA ASN A 67 5.13 11.67 -22.43
C ASN A 67 4.01 10.64 -22.28
N ASN A 68 3.91 9.72 -23.25
CA ASN A 68 2.86 8.70 -23.27
C ASN A 68 2.90 7.73 -22.08
N PHE A 69 4.10 7.44 -21.57
CA PHE A 69 4.26 6.61 -20.36
C PHE A 69 3.60 7.30 -19.16
N LEU A 70 3.95 8.55 -18.90
CA LEU A 70 3.40 9.31 -17.76
C LEU A 70 1.89 9.52 -17.89
N LYS A 71 1.39 9.84 -19.08
CA LYS A 71 -0.06 9.93 -19.32
C LYS A 71 -0.77 8.67 -18.86
N LYS A 72 -0.26 7.50 -19.27
CA LYS A 72 -0.85 6.20 -18.94
C LYS A 72 -0.73 5.88 -17.44
N GLU A 73 0.45 6.09 -16.85
CA GLU A 73 0.71 5.70 -15.46
C GLU A 73 -0.01 6.60 -14.45
N LEU A 74 -0.07 7.91 -14.71
CA LEU A 74 -0.65 8.87 -13.75
C LEU A 74 -2.18 8.88 -13.71
N ILE A 75 -2.87 8.29 -14.69
CA ILE A 75 -4.33 8.19 -14.70
C ILE A 75 -4.85 6.80 -14.31
N LYS A 76 -3.96 5.85 -13.98
CA LYS A 76 -4.37 4.50 -13.58
C LYS A 76 -5.28 4.57 -12.34
N PRO A 77 -6.46 3.95 -12.39
CA PRO A 77 -7.37 3.95 -11.24
C PRO A 77 -6.79 3.15 -10.07
N THR A 78 -7.15 3.55 -8.88
CA THR A 78 -6.87 2.77 -7.65
C THR A 78 -7.55 1.40 -7.75
N LYS A 79 -6.80 0.33 -7.50
CA LYS A 79 -7.41 -1.00 -7.41
C LYS A 79 -8.34 -1.10 -6.21
N ILE A 80 -9.52 -1.62 -6.44
CA ILE A 80 -10.50 -1.94 -5.40
C ILE A 80 -10.22 -3.37 -4.92
N TYR A 81 -9.90 -3.52 -3.63
CA TYR A 81 -9.55 -4.82 -2.99
C TYR A 81 -10.73 -5.42 -2.21
N VAL A 82 -11.85 -4.73 -2.13
CA VAL A 82 -12.97 -5.01 -1.21
C VAL A 82 -13.50 -6.43 -1.34
N ASN A 83 -13.80 -6.85 -2.56
CA ASN A 83 -14.44 -8.16 -2.80
C ASN A 83 -13.58 -9.34 -2.35
N GLU A 84 -12.28 -9.30 -2.66
CA GLU A 84 -11.35 -10.36 -2.28
C GLU A 84 -11.14 -10.36 -0.77
N VAL A 85 -10.92 -9.17 -0.18
CA VAL A 85 -10.64 -9.04 1.27
C VAL A 85 -11.84 -9.43 2.12
N LEU A 86 -13.06 -9.01 1.78
CA LEU A 86 -14.27 -9.39 2.51
C LEU A 86 -14.50 -10.91 2.49
N LYS A 87 -14.29 -11.57 1.35
CA LYS A 87 -14.37 -13.03 1.25
C LYS A 87 -13.37 -13.73 2.16
N LEU A 88 -12.16 -13.17 2.32
CA LEU A 88 -11.14 -13.72 3.22
C LEU A 88 -11.53 -13.51 4.69
N ILE A 89 -12.13 -12.38 5.04
CA ILE A 89 -12.63 -12.09 6.40
C ILE A 89 -13.77 -13.06 6.75
N ASP A 90 -14.76 -13.18 5.88
CA ASP A 90 -15.91 -14.08 6.10
C ASP A 90 -15.49 -15.55 6.32
N LYS A 91 -14.41 -15.97 5.66
CA LYS A 91 -13.83 -17.33 5.81
C LYS A 91 -12.78 -17.44 6.93
N ASN A 92 -12.59 -16.40 7.74
CA ASN A 92 -11.56 -16.33 8.79
C ASN A 92 -10.15 -16.69 8.30
N LEU A 93 -9.79 -16.27 7.07
CA LEU A 93 -8.50 -16.60 6.47
C LEU A 93 -7.40 -15.59 6.81
N ILE A 94 -7.74 -14.39 7.26
CA ILE A 94 -6.78 -13.33 7.61
C ILE A 94 -6.92 -12.92 9.07
N ASN A 95 -5.81 -12.52 9.68
CA ASN A 95 -5.71 -12.07 11.07
C ASN A 95 -5.67 -10.54 11.17
N GLY A 96 -5.28 -9.86 10.10
CA GLY A 96 -5.23 -8.40 9.99
C GLY A 96 -5.07 -7.96 8.55
N CYS A 97 -5.32 -6.69 8.28
CA CYS A 97 -5.09 -6.10 6.97
C CYS A 97 -4.83 -4.60 7.06
N ALA A 98 -4.13 -4.04 6.07
CA ALA A 98 -3.87 -2.62 5.94
C ALA A 98 -3.97 -2.18 4.48
N ASN A 99 -4.76 -1.15 4.21
CA ASN A 99 -4.73 -0.44 2.93
C ASN A 99 -3.53 0.50 2.93
N ILE A 100 -2.68 0.43 1.90
CA ILE A 100 -1.46 1.23 1.84
C ILE A 100 -1.76 2.54 1.10
N THR A 101 -1.77 3.61 1.88
CA THR A 101 -2.11 4.98 1.46
C THR A 101 -0.98 5.95 1.80
N GLY A 102 -1.25 7.23 2.00
CA GLY A 102 -0.28 8.20 2.47
C GLY A 102 0.43 7.77 3.75
N GLY A 103 1.71 8.02 3.86
CA GLY A 103 2.59 7.48 4.90
C GLY A 103 3.30 6.18 4.51
N GLY A 104 2.98 5.63 3.31
CA GLY A 104 3.65 4.44 2.76
C GLY A 104 3.39 3.16 3.55
N LEU A 105 4.23 2.16 3.29
CA LEU A 105 4.05 0.82 3.83
C LEU A 105 4.16 0.78 5.36
N ALA A 106 5.18 1.42 5.93
CA ALA A 106 5.48 1.34 7.35
C ALA A 106 4.38 1.95 8.22
N ASP A 107 3.93 3.17 7.91
CA ASP A 107 2.93 3.88 8.70
C ASP A 107 1.57 3.17 8.69
N ASN A 108 1.18 2.60 7.55
CA ASN A 108 -0.10 1.91 7.44
C ASN A 108 -0.07 0.54 8.15
N ILE A 109 1.01 -0.21 8.06
CA ILE A 109 1.17 -1.48 8.81
C ILE A 109 1.25 -1.21 10.31
N LYS A 110 1.96 -0.18 10.75
CA LYS A 110 2.07 0.21 12.16
C LYS A 110 0.72 0.36 12.85
N ARG A 111 -0.29 0.87 12.14
CA ARG A 111 -1.64 1.12 12.70
C ARG A 111 -2.38 -0.16 13.09
N VAL A 112 -2.11 -1.27 12.42
CA VAL A 112 -2.86 -2.53 12.60
C VAL A 112 -2.17 -3.54 13.51
N ILE A 113 -0.88 -3.39 13.78
CA ILE A 113 -0.12 -4.30 14.63
C ILE A 113 -0.40 -4.04 16.13
N PRO A 114 -0.64 -5.10 16.94
CA PRO A 114 -0.79 -4.98 18.40
C PRO A 114 0.49 -4.43 19.07
N ASN A 115 0.35 -3.85 20.26
CA ASN A 115 1.49 -3.19 20.94
C ASN A 115 2.62 -4.16 21.32
N ASN A 116 2.29 -5.41 21.56
CA ASN A 116 3.22 -6.48 21.93
C ASN A 116 3.89 -7.19 20.74
N PHE A 117 3.74 -6.66 19.53
CA PHE A 117 4.36 -7.20 18.31
C PHE A 117 5.00 -6.11 17.46
N SER A 118 5.90 -6.53 16.58
CA SER A 118 6.53 -5.73 15.54
C SER A 118 6.38 -6.41 14.18
N ALA A 119 6.49 -5.64 13.11
CA ALA A 119 6.60 -6.15 11.75
C ALA A 119 8.05 -6.08 11.28
N GLU A 120 8.57 -7.17 10.74
CA GLU A 120 9.81 -7.18 9.97
C GLU A 120 9.48 -7.34 8.49
N ILE A 121 9.88 -6.38 7.67
CA ILE A 121 9.60 -6.32 6.23
C ILE A 121 10.92 -6.33 5.47
N ASN A 122 11.03 -7.21 4.49
CA ASN A 122 12.15 -7.24 3.56
C ASN A 122 11.77 -6.44 2.29
N LEU A 123 12.42 -5.30 2.10
CA LEU A 123 12.19 -4.40 0.97
C LEU A 123 12.59 -5.00 -0.37
N GLU A 124 13.58 -5.90 -0.41
CA GLU A 124 14.01 -6.58 -1.63
C GLU A 124 12.92 -7.47 -2.25
N LYS A 125 11.94 -7.87 -1.43
CA LYS A 125 10.79 -8.66 -1.90
C LYS A 125 9.68 -7.81 -2.52
N ILE A 126 9.76 -6.50 -2.43
CA ILE A 126 8.73 -5.61 -2.99
C ILE A 126 8.83 -5.60 -4.51
N LYS A 127 7.73 -5.93 -5.15
CA LYS A 127 7.57 -5.89 -6.61
C LYS A 127 7.09 -4.50 -7.01
N THR A 128 8.04 -3.61 -7.26
CA THR A 128 7.72 -2.24 -7.66
C THR A 128 7.36 -2.14 -9.15
N SER A 129 6.51 -1.17 -9.51
CA SER A 129 6.13 -0.93 -10.91
C SER A 129 6.95 0.21 -11.52
N GLU A 130 6.93 0.29 -12.85
CA GLU A 130 7.76 1.22 -13.63
C GLU A 130 7.58 2.70 -13.25
N ILE A 131 6.40 3.13 -12.78
CA ILE A 131 6.20 4.50 -12.34
C ILE A 131 7.05 4.84 -11.11
N PHE A 132 7.23 3.91 -10.17
CA PHE A 132 8.05 4.14 -8.99
C PHE A 132 9.53 4.13 -9.33
N LYS A 133 9.97 3.25 -10.23
CA LYS A 133 11.35 3.26 -10.77
C LYS A 133 11.64 4.58 -11.46
N TRP A 134 10.68 5.07 -12.25
CA TRP A 134 10.79 6.35 -12.93
C TRP A 134 10.94 7.51 -11.94
N LEU A 135 10.13 7.56 -10.89
CA LEU A 135 10.22 8.59 -9.85
C LEU A 135 11.59 8.58 -9.15
N HIS A 136 12.06 7.38 -8.74
CA HIS A 136 13.36 7.22 -8.12
C HIS A 136 14.50 7.67 -9.05
N LYS A 137 14.50 7.22 -10.31
CA LYS A 137 15.47 7.62 -11.34
C LYS A 137 15.49 9.14 -11.59
N ASN A 138 14.35 9.81 -11.39
CA ASN A 138 14.23 11.26 -11.55
C ASN A 138 14.53 12.07 -10.28
N GLY A 139 15.08 11.43 -9.23
CA GLY A 139 15.66 12.11 -8.08
C GLY A 139 14.82 12.06 -6.80
N VAL A 140 13.74 11.28 -6.75
CA VAL A 140 13.07 11.03 -5.47
C VAL A 140 13.88 10.02 -4.67
N SER A 141 14.38 10.42 -3.49
CA SER A 141 15.17 9.53 -2.64
C SER A 141 14.37 8.32 -2.15
N GLU A 142 15.02 7.18 -1.88
CA GLU A 142 14.35 5.99 -1.36
C GLU A 142 13.57 6.28 -0.07
N LYS A 143 14.12 7.08 0.82
CA LYS A 143 13.44 7.50 2.06
C LYS A 143 12.11 8.20 1.76
N GLU A 144 12.10 9.11 0.79
CA GLU A 144 10.89 9.82 0.39
C GLU A 144 9.92 8.91 -0.37
N MET A 145 10.42 8.01 -1.21
CA MET A 145 9.62 6.99 -1.88
C MET A 145 8.84 6.15 -0.87
N LEU A 146 9.52 5.59 0.13
CA LEU A 146 8.92 4.72 1.16
C LEU A 146 7.95 5.46 2.09
N LYS A 147 8.14 6.77 2.30
CA LYS A 147 7.27 7.62 3.11
C LYS A 147 6.02 8.08 2.37
N THR A 148 6.14 8.38 1.08
CA THR A 148 5.08 9.06 0.31
C THR A 148 4.24 8.08 -0.49
N PHE A 149 4.86 7.02 -1.04
CA PHE A 149 4.23 6.13 -2.00
C PHE A 149 4.01 4.72 -1.46
N ASN A 150 3.10 4.01 -2.11
CA ASN A 150 2.88 2.58 -1.85
C ASN A 150 3.98 1.67 -2.43
N CYS A 151 4.87 2.18 -3.28
CA CYS A 151 6.01 1.50 -3.92
C CYS A 151 5.66 0.18 -4.62
N GLY A 152 4.40 0.00 -5.04
CA GLY A 152 3.92 -1.23 -5.68
C GLY A 152 3.08 -2.14 -4.78
N VAL A 153 2.94 -1.80 -3.49
CA VAL A 153 2.12 -2.54 -2.52
C VAL A 153 0.86 -1.77 -2.22
N GLY A 154 -0.27 -2.14 -2.81
CA GLY A 154 -1.52 -1.41 -2.59
C GLY A 154 -2.30 -1.85 -1.34
N PHE A 155 -2.13 -3.10 -0.92
CA PHE A 155 -2.80 -3.66 0.24
C PHE A 155 -1.94 -4.71 0.93
N CYS A 156 -2.01 -4.83 2.25
CA CYS A 156 -1.33 -5.86 3.02
C CYS A 156 -2.32 -6.75 3.76
N LEU A 157 -2.01 -8.05 3.81
CA LEU A 157 -2.71 -9.03 4.64
C LEU A 157 -1.75 -9.59 5.68
N ILE A 158 -2.24 -9.80 6.91
CA ILE A 158 -1.53 -10.51 7.98
C ILE A 158 -2.23 -11.83 8.18
N ILE A 159 -1.50 -12.94 8.05
CA ILE A 159 -2.09 -14.27 7.96
C ILE A 159 -1.31 -15.32 8.73
N ASN A 160 -1.99 -16.37 9.16
CA ASN A 160 -1.31 -17.59 9.58
C ASN A 160 -0.60 -18.24 8.37
N PRO A 161 0.69 -18.64 8.47
CA PRO A 161 1.46 -19.24 7.36
C PRO A 161 0.75 -20.40 6.65
N LYS A 162 0.03 -21.24 7.41
CA LYS A 162 -0.69 -22.41 6.88
C LYS A 162 -1.79 -22.05 5.88
N LYS A 163 -2.29 -20.80 5.89
CA LYS A 163 -3.37 -20.33 5.02
C LYS A 163 -2.89 -19.72 3.70
N LEU A 164 -1.58 -19.56 3.49
CA LEU A 164 -0.99 -18.86 2.35
C LEU A 164 -1.51 -19.37 0.99
N ASN A 165 -1.45 -20.67 0.76
CA ASN A 165 -1.84 -21.27 -0.53
C ASN A 165 -3.35 -21.16 -0.78
N GLN A 166 -4.16 -21.25 0.27
CA GLN A 166 -5.61 -21.06 0.17
C GLN A 166 -5.95 -19.61 -0.22
N ILE A 167 -5.31 -18.63 0.42
CA ILE A 167 -5.55 -17.20 0.17
C ILE A 167 -5.21 -16.82 -1.28
N LYS A 168 -4.10 -17.34 -1.82
CA LYS A 168 -3.68 -17.04 -3.21
C LYS A 168 -4.73 -17.40 -4.26
N LYS A 169 -5.63 -18.34 -3.98
CA LYS A 169 -6.70 -18.77 -4.89
C LYS A 169 -7.81 -17.73 -5.09
N TYR A 170 -7.91 -16.74 -4.20
CA TYR A 170 -8.90 -15.66 -4.27
C TYR A 170 -8.49 -14.49 -5.17
N PHE A 171 -7.27 -14.53 -5.70
CA PHE A 171 -6.71 -13.42 -6.48
C PHE A 171 -6.33 -13.85 -7.89
N THR A 172 -6.54 -12.95 -8.84
CA THR A 172 -6.04 -13.12 -10.22
C THR A 172 -4.50 -13.08 -10.24
N ASN A 173 -3.88 -13.60 -11.28
CA ASN A 173 -2.41 -13.69 -11.39
C ASN A 173 -1.69 -12.36 -11.16
N ASN A 174 -2.20 -11.25 -11.69
CA ASN A 174 -1.59 -9.93 -11.57
C ASN A 174 -1.67 -9.35 -10.15
N PHE A 175 -2.60 -9.83 -9.33
CA PHE A 175 -2.82 -9.35 -7.97
C PHE A 175 -2.61 -10.44 -6.91
N LYS A 176 -1.93 -11.53 -7.28
CA LYS A 176 -1.63 -12.63 -6.37
C LYS A 176 -0.77 -12.13 -5.20
N PRO A 177 -1.20 -12.35 -3.95
CA PRO A 177 -0.42 -11.95 -2.79
C PRO A 177 0.91 -12.69 -2.72
N TYR A 178 1.93 -11.98 -2.25
CA TYR A 178 3.27 -12.54 -2.01
C TYR A 178 3.83 -12.09 -0.67
N VAL A 179 4.70 -12.90 -0.07
CA VAL A 179 5.25 -12.66 1.26
C VAL A 179 6.32 -11.57 1.18
N ILE A 180 6.17 -10.52 2.02
CA ILE A 180 7.16 -9.46 2.17
C ILE A 180 7.77 -9.41 3.58
N GLY A 181 7.18 -10.11 4.55
CA GLY A 181 7.65 -10.03 5.93
C GLY A 181 6.88 -10.94 6.87
N LYS A 182 7.08 -10.72 8.15
CA LYS A 182 6.44 -11.47 9.23
C LYS A 182 6.24 -10.60 10.48
N ILE A 183 5.35 -11.05 11.35
CA ILE A 183 5.15 -10.50 12.69
C ILE A 183 6.13 -11.14 13.67
N THR A 184 6.76 -10.33 14.50
CA THR A 184 7.76 -10.78 15.50
C THR A 184 7.48 -10.20 16.88
N LYS A 185 8.16 -10.75 17.90
CA LYS A 185 8.15 -10.22 19.28
C LYS A 185 9.28 -9.21 19.53
N ASN A 186 9.86 -8.63 18.48
CA ASN A 186 10.92 -7.63 18.63
C ASN A 186 10.31 -6.27 18.96
N PHE A 187 10.67 -5.68 20.11
CA PHE A 187 10.03 -4.48 20.65
C PHE A 187 10.82 -3.18 20.40
N LYS A 188 11.98 -3.23 19.75
CA LYS A 188 12.78 -2.02 19.51
C LYS A 188 12.10 -1.05 18.55
N GLU A 189 11.51 -1.58 17.49
CA GLU A 189 10.80 -0.79 16.47
C GLU A 189 9.49 -1.46 16.12
N LYS A 190 8.43 -0.64 15.97
CA LYS A 190 7.10 -1.16 15.60
C LYS A 190 7.06 -1.79 14.21
N VAL A 191 7.79 -1.19 13.27
CA VAL A 191 7.98 -1.70 11.91
C VAL A 191 9.45 -1.53 11.55
N LYS A 192 10.14 -2.64 11.29
CA LYS A 192 11.52 -2.69 10.83
C LYS A 192 11.54 -2.98 9.33
N LEU A 193 12.13 -2.09 8.55
CA LEU A 193 12.38 -2.26 7.13
C LEU A 193 13.81 -2.73 6.93
N ASN A 194 14.01 -3.87 6.29
CA ASN A 194 15.31 -4.47 6.02
C ASN A 194 15.59 -4.48 4.51
N GLY A 195 16.86 -4.26 4.13
CA GLY A 195 17.28 -4.22 2.72
C GLY A 195 16.82 -2.95 2.00
N PHE A 196 16.80 -3.01 0.69
CA PHE A 196 16.47 -1.90 -0.21
C PHE A 196 15.46 -2.36 -1.26
N VAL A 197 14.64 -1.44 -1.76
CA VAL A 197 13.75 -1.74 -2.88
C VAL A 197 14.58 -1.79 -4.17
N ASN A 198 14.33 -2.80 -5.00
CA ASN A 198 14.94 -2.84 -6.33
C ASN A 198 14.26 -1.83 -7.26
N TRP A 199 14.97 -0.74 -7.57
CA TRP A 199 14.54 0.34 -8.46
C TRP A 199 15.02 0.17 -9.92
N ILE A 200 15.65 -0.96 -10.25
CA ILE A 200 16.18 -1.26 -11.59
C ILE A 200 15.20 -2.12 -12.38
#